data_44b9405b852c3babdf8f571d4efc9cff
#
_entry.id   44b9405b852c3babdf8f571d4efc9cff
#
_cell.length_a   1.000
_cell.length_b   1.000
_cell.length_c   1.000
_cell.angle_alpha   90.00
_cell.angle_beta   90.00
_cell.angle_gamma   90.00
#
_symmetry.space_group_name_H-M   'P 1'
#
loop_
_entity.id
_entity.type
_entity.pdbx_description
1 polymer ?
#
loop_
_entity_poly.entity_id
_entity_poly.type
_entity_poly.pdbx_seq_one_letter_code
_entity_poly.pdbx_strand_id
1 'polypeptide(L)'
;MDSLYLDRGKEVLKILISNGYEAYFIGGVVRSAILGVDCDLIDITTSATPDAVKMIFSEAVVTNYKPGSVKMVYEEMPFVLSTFRKEEYSDRRTPIRYHYSKSLLEDLSRRDYTMNAIAMSHSGKLTDAYDGFKDIKAGKVRPIGKAKTRFKEDPIRILRGIRFVSELKFDLIKGLNTSMRACAKLINIVELRDLCYELKRLISGANAKKAIRLLVNTNVYKYLPSLRKGTLKLAKKYTKVSFEEYLLLSFVLNDNLNEDYLDYVDNIETFKKTYNLILTNPKCRFDTLTLFSYGLESCLSANKINHILGKSRTSDKNIKKAYDALTIKKTCDLEFKGEDILEVAKGQSPEYIQVLVDNIIYKVLTREIPNEYEAIKNYCLSELEQNGFTKYDTSEDYQYHNGIIGKRYEDINEDMLVNVDDLNETLYGPVVSEASYTPAPKPTYDEEVPVKSSIEKDLTDHRIDMLEKRLNEQEQQIHEKDAQLEALMKESRQTKIKKDVDQMVKGNMDLISDMDYIDVSDEDKQELSRKLKKIYLDFINSTGDKDED
;
A
#
# COMPACT_ATOMS: atom_id res chain seq x y z
N MET A 1 10.89 -5.61 -27.11
CA MET A 1 9.56 -6.13 -26.71
C MET A 1 9.56 -7.61 -26.98
N ASP A 2 9.38 -8.42 -25.95
CA ASP A 2 9.26 -9.86 -26.16
C ASP A 2 8.10 -10.11 -27.10
N SER A 3 8.36 -10.74 -28.24
CA SER A 3 7.35 -11.05 -29.25
C SER A 3 6.19 -11.86 -28.67
N LEU A 4 6.49 -12.66 -27.64
CA LEU A 4 5.56 -13.52 -26.93
C LEU A 4 4.36 -12.74 -26.34
N TYR A 5 4.58 -11.59 -25.66
CA TYR A 5 3.51 -10.77 -25.07
C TYR A 5 2.52 -10.25 -26.12
N LEU A 6 3.06 -9.70 -27.22
CA LEU A 6 2.21 -9.23 -28.32
C LEU A 6 1.52 -10.38 -29.06
N ASP A 7 2.18 -11.51 -29.22
CA ASP A 7 1.61 -12.64 -29.94
C ASP A 7 0.45 -13.27 -29.15
N ARG A 8 0.58 -13.44 -27.84
CA ARG A 8 -0.55 -13.84 -26.96
C ARG A 8 -1.69 -12.83 -26.99
N GLY A 9 -1.35 -11.55 -26.94
CA GLY A 9 -2.37 -10.50 -27.10
C GLY A 9 -3.11 -10.58 -28.45
N LYS A 10 -2.40 -10.87 -29.55
CA LYS A 10 -3.03 -11.06 -30.88
C LYS A 10 -3.97 -12.27 -30.89
N GLU A 11 -3.65 -13.34 -30.17
CA GLU A 11 -4.53 -14.51 -30.00
C GLU A 11 -5.84 -14.10 -29.32
N VAL A 12 -5.77 -13.38 -28.19
CA VAL A 12 -6.95 -12.86 -27.49
C VAL A 12 -7.78 -11.95 -28.40
N LEU A 13 -7.15 -11.07 -29.19
CA LEU A 13 -7.86 -10.25 -30.17
C LEU A 13 -8.57 -11.10 -31.24
N LYS A 14 -7.90 -12.13 -31.78
CA LYS A 14 -8.47 -13.04 -32.79
C LYS A 14 -9.66 -13.82 -32.24
N ILE A 15 -9.59 -14.30 -31.00
CA ILE A 15 -10.69 -15.00 -30.33
C ILE A 15 -11.92 -14.07 -30.20
N LEU A 16 -11.74 -12.83 -29.76
CA LEU A 16 -12.83 -11.85 -29.68
C LEU A 16 -13.45 -11.56 -31.07
N ILE A 17 -12.60 -11.39 -32.10
CA ILE A 17 -13.02 -11.09 -33.46
C ILE A 17 -13.77 -12.28 -34.07
N SER A 18 -13.33 -13.52 -33.87
CA SER A 18 -14.01 -14.72 -34.37
C SER A 18 -15.39 -14.93 -33.71
N ASN A 19 -15.60 -14.37 -32.49
CA ASN A 19 -16.88 -14.33 -31.81
C ASN A 19 -17.75 -13.11 -32.20
N GLY A 20 -17.36 -12.36 -33.25
CA GLY A 20 -18.16 -11.25 -33.80
C GLY A 20 -17.97 -9.90 -33.11
N TYR A 21 -16.93 -9.75 -32.26
CA TYR A 21 -16.65 -8.49 -31.56
C TYR A 21 -15.47 -7.75 -32.16
N GLU A 22 -15.52 -6.43 -32.16
CA GLU A 22 -14.35 -5.61 -32.41
C GLU A 22 -13.42 -5.64 -31.21
N ALA A 23 -12.10 -5.74 -31.45
CA ALA A 23 -11.08 -5.74 -30.39
C ALA A 23 -9.76 -5.15 -30.86
N TYR A 24 -9.15 -4.35 -30.01
CA TYR A 24 -7.91 -3.62 -30.27
C TYR A 24 -7.03 -3.56 -29.03
N PHE A 25 -5.71 -3.61 -29.21
CA PHE A 25 -4.79 -3.14 -28.19
C PHE A 25 -4.99 -1.65 -27.96
N ILE A 26 -4.79 -1.18 -26.71
CA ILE A 26 -5.01 0.20 -26.34
C ILE A 26 -4.08 0.63 -25.18
N GLY A 27 -3.88 1.94 -25.03
CA GLY A 27 -3.22 2.47 -23.83
C GLY A 27 -1.71 2.22 -23.75
N GLY A 28 -1.28 1.65 -22.62
CA GLY A 28 0.14 1.42 -22.32
C GLY A 28 0.86 0.53 -23.33
N VAL A 29 0.23 -0.57 -23.71
CA VAL A 29 0.82 -1.57 -24.63
C VAL A 29 1.09 -0.97 -26.00
N VAL A 30 0.16 -0.18 -26.56
CA VAL A 30 0.36 0.46 -27.88
C VAL A 30 1.47 1.51 -27.83
N ARG A 31 1.47 2.34 -26.78
CA ARG A 31 2.53 3.32 -26.56
C ARG A 31 3.91 2.65 -26.41
N SER A 32 3.99 1.58 -25.64
CA SER A 32 5.24 0.83 -25.46
C SER A 32 5.71 0.18 -26.75
N ALA A 33 4.79 -0.36 -27.57
CA ALA A 33 5.10 -0.89 -28.89
C ALA A 33 5.70 0.20 -29.82
N ILE A 34 5.11 1.41 -29.82
CA ILE A 34 5.62 2.54 -30.62
C ILE A 34 7.00 3.01 -30.14
N LEU A 35 7.25 2.95 -28.83
CA LEU A 35 8.53 3.35 -28.22
C LEU A 35 9.60 2.26 -28.27
N GLY A 36 9.24 1.01 -28.57
CA GLY A 36 10.16 -0.12 -28.55
C GLY A 36 10.60 -0.52 -27.13
N VAL A 37 9.74 -0.36 -26.14
CA VAL A 37 9.98 -0.73 -24.74
C VAL A 37 9.01 -1.81 -24.28
N ASP A 38 9.38 -2.55 -23.24
CA ASP A 38 8.54 -3.61 -22.70
C ASP A 38 7.30 -3.08 -21.97
N CYS A 39 6.30 -3.93 -21.83
CA CYS A 39 5.04 -3.65 -21.19
C CYS A 39 4.62 -4.85 -20.33
N ASP A 40 4.28 -4.58 -19.07
CA ASP A 40 3.95 -5.63 -18.08
C ASP A 40 2.46 -6.02 -18.10
N LEU A 41 1.62 -5.27 -18.81
CA LEU A 41 0.18 -5.46 -18.83
C LEU A 41 -0.37 -5.19 -20.23
N ILE A 42 -1.21 -6.09 -20.71
CA ILE A 42 -1.87 -5.94 -22.01
C ILE A 42 -3.28 -5.37 -21.80
N ASP A 43 -3.46 -4.10 -22.21
CA ASP A 43 -4.75 -3.45 -22.26
C ASP A 43 -5.42 -3.69 -23.61
N ILE A 44 -6.64 -4.23 -23.59
CA ILE A 44 -7.50 -4.43 -24.76
C ILE A 44 -8.77 -3.63 -24.58
N THR A 45 -9.27 -3.05 -25.67
CA THR A 45 -10.59 -2.44 -25.73
C THR A 45 -11.43 -3.18 -26.78
N THR A 46 -12.69 -3.47 -26.48
CA THR A 46 -13.55 -4.34 -27.29
C THR A 46 -15.01 -3.90 -27.27
N SER A 47 -15.78 -4.30 -28.29
CA SER A 47 -17.24 -4.15 -28.29
C SER A 47 -17.95 -5.22 -27.44
N ALA A 48 -17.22 -6.27 -26.98
CA ALA A 48 -17.76 -7.29 -26.08
C ALA A 48 -18.03 -6.72 -24.68
N THR A 49 -19.17 -7.06 -24.09
CA THR A 49 -19.49 -6.72 -22.70
C THR A 49 -18.67 -7.58 -21.74
N PRO A 50 -18.53 -7.18 -20.45
CA PRO A 50 -17.86 -8.01 -19.44
C PRO A 50 -18.40 -9.44 -19.38
N ASP A 51 -19.70 -9.63 -19.50
CA ASP A 51 -20.32 -10.96 -19.46
C ASP A 51 -20.00 -11.76 -20.71
N ALA A 52 -20.00 -11.13 -21.89
CA ALA A 52 -19.57 -11.78 -23.13
C ALA A 52 -18.10 -12.23 -23.04
N VAL A 53 -17.21 -11.41 -22.48
CA VAL A 53 -15.80 -11.78 -22.26
C VAL A 53 -15.70 -13.00 -21.35
N LYS A 54 -16.47 -13.05 -20.24
CA LYS A 54 -16.49 -14.21 -19.34
C LYS A 54 -16.97 -15.48 -20.01
N MET A 55 -17.96 -15.38 -20.90
CA MET A 55 -18.48 -16.52 -21.67
C MET A 55 -17.46 -17.04 -22.69
N ILE A 56 -16.79 -16.12 -23.40
CA ILE A 56 -15.79 -16.46 -24.44
C ILE A 56 -14.55 -17.10 -23.83
N PHE A 57 -14.11 -16.61 -22.66
CA PHE A 57 -12.93 -17.07 -21.95
C PHE A 57 -13.32 -17.84 -20.68
N SER A 58 -14.23 -18.81 -20.78
CA SER A 58 -14.78 -19.55 -19.64
C SER A 58 -13.71 -20.34 -18.86
N GLU A 59 -12.62 -20.73 -19.50
CA GLU A 59 -11.49 -21.45 -18.88
C GLU A 59 -10.45 -20.51 -18.23
N ALA A 60 -10.54 -19.19 -18.49
CA ALA A 60 -9.65 -18.21 -17.92
C ALA A 60 -10.19 -17.65 -16.60
N VAL A 61 -9.29 -17.22 -15.70
CA VAL A 61 -9.67 -16.48 -14.49
C VAL A 61 -10.07 -15.07 -14.88
N VAL A 62 -11.39 -14.79 -14.90
CA VAL A 62 -11.93 -13.47 -15.27
C VAL A 62 -12.62 -12.85 -14.07
N THR A 63 -12.12 -11.70 -13.63
CA THR A 63 -12.68 -10.95 -12.49
C THR A 63 -13.11 -9.56 -12.91
N ASN A 64 -14.19 -9.04 -12.28
CA ASN A 64 -14.58 -7.65 -12.47
C ASN A 64 -13.47 -6.74 -11.94
N TYR A 65 -13.18 -5.66 -12.67
CA TYR A 65 -12.11 -4.72 -12.29
C TYR A 65 -12.65 -3.31 -12.03
N LYS A 66 -13.24 -2.70 -13.04
CA LYS A 66 -13.89 -1.39 -12.99
C LYS A 66 -15.19 -1.49 -13.79
N PRO A 67 -16.15 -0.59 -13.62
CA PRO A 67 -17.35 -0.60 -14.43
C PRO A 67 -17.01 -0.75 -15.91
N GLY A 68 -17.55 -1.79 -16.57
CA GLY A 68 -17.28 -2.09 -17.97
C GLY A 68 -15.86 -2.58 -18.29
N SER A 69 -15.15 -3.14 -17.31
CA SER A 69 -13.80 -3.71 -17.51
C SER A 69 -13.60 -4.95 -16.67
N VAL A 70 -12.85 -5.91 -17.18
CA VAL A 70 -12.46 -7.14 -16.49
C VAL A 70 -10.94 -7.29 -16.49
N LYS A 71 -10.41 -7.92 -15.45
CA LYS A 71 -9.07 -8.50 -15.46
C LYS A 71 -9.19 -9.96 -15.83
N MET A 72 -8.29 -10.42 -16.67
CA MET A 72 -8.23 -11.79 -17.12
C MET A 72 -6.79 -12.28 -17.04
N VAL A 73 -6.59 -13.50 -16.58
CA VAL A 73 -5.34 -14.24 -16.74
C VAL A 73 -5.59 -15.32 -17.78
N TYR A 74 -4.92 -15.23 -18.91
CA TYR A 74 -5.00 -16.19 -20.01
C TYR A 74 -3.60 -16.67 -20.34
N GLU A 75 -3.38 -17.98 -20.29
CA GLU A 75 -2.07 -18.63 -20.46
C GLU A 75 -0.96 -17.92 -19.66
N GLU A 76 -1.18 -17.78 -18.35
CA GLU A 76 -0.28 -17.16 -17.37
C GLU A 76 -0.01 -15.65 -17.56
N MET A 77 -0.63 -15.03 -18.58
CA MET A 77 -0.47 -13.60 -18.84
C MET A 77 -1.66 -12.76 -18.36
N PRO A 78 -1.39 -11.61 -17.72
CA PRO A 78 -2.44 -10.70 -17.27
C PRO A 78 -2.92 -9.77 -18.38
N PHE A 79 -4.23 -9.69 -18.53
CA PHE A 79 -4.93 -8.80 -19.44
C PHE A 79 -5.92 -7.90 -18.70
N VAL A 80 -6.13 -6.69 -19.22
CA VAL A 80 -7.28 -5.86 -18.88
C VAL A 80 -8.11 -5.65 -20.14
N LEU A 81 -9.36 -6.11 -20.13
CA LEU A 81 -10.30 -5.92 -21.21
C LEU A 81 -11.33 -4.87 -20.81
N SER A 82 -11.49 -3.85 -21.63
CA SER A 82 -12.46 -2.76 -21.40
C SER A 82 -13.46 -2.73 -22.53
N THR A 83 -14.76 -2.75 -22.20
CA THR A 83 -15.83 -2.58 -23.18
C THR A 83 -15.86 -1.14 -23.69
N PHE A 84 -16.06 -0.94 -24.99
CA PHE A 84 -16.29 0.38 -25.57
C PHE A 84 -17.43 1.06 -24.85
N ARG A 85 -17.24 2.29 -24.42
CA ARG A 85 -18.25 3.02 -23.68
C ARG A 85 -18.12 4.53 -23.82
N LYS A 86 -19.24 5.20 -23.63
CA LYS A 86 -19.33 6.63 -23.39
C LYS A 86 -19.57 6.87 -21.91
N GLU A 87 -18.92 7.86 -21.35
CA GLU A 87 -19.03 8.22 -19.94
C GLU A 87 -19.60 9.63 -19.80
N GLU A 88 -20.54 9.79 -18.88
CA GLU A 88 -21.11 11.09 -18.51
C GLU A 88 -20.69 11.42 -17.09
N TYR A 89 -20.12 12.60 -16.91
CA TYR A 89 -19.61 13.07 -15.62
C TYR A 89 -20.46 14.22 -15.09
N SER A 90 -20.70 14.19 -13.77
CA SER A 90 -21.04 15.40 -13.01
C SER A 90 -19.75 16.02 -12.50
N ASP A 91 -19.87 16.97 -11.54
CA ASP A 91 -18.71 17.55 -10.85
C ASP A 91 -17.98 16.56 -9.92
N ARG A 92 -18.33 15.27 -9.93
CA ARG A 92 -17.72 14.19 -9.15
C ARG A 92 -16.87 13.30 -10.06
N ARG A 93 -15.80 12.76 -9.54
CA ARG A 93 -14.83 11.89 -10.22
C ARG A 93 -15.43 10.64 -10.86
N THR A 94 -16.46 10.07 -10.26
CA THR A 94 -17.11 8.87 -10.79
C THR A 94 -18.10 9.26 -11.88
N PRO A 95 -18.11 8.60 -13.06
CA PRO A 95 -19.13 8.82 -14.04
C PRO A 95 -20.52 8.58 -13.45
N ILE A 96 -21.46 9.51 -13.62
CA ILE A 96 -22.85 9.34 -13.17
C ILE A 96 -23.51 8.21 -13.95
N ARG A 97 -23.18 8.14 -15.25
CA ARG A 97 -23.68 7.12 -16.17
C ARG A 97 -22.60 6.73 -17.17
N TYR A 98 -22.60 5.47 -17.54
CA TYR A 98 -21.87 5.01 -18.71
C TYR A 98 -22.79 4.13 -19.55
N HIS A 99 -22.63 4.23 -20.86
CA HIS A 99 -23.36 3.42 -21.83
C HIS A 99 -22.36 2.67 -22.67
N TYR A 100 -22.55 1.36 -22.84
CA TYR A 100 -21.76 0.60 -23.78
C TYR A 100 -21.99 1.11 -25.19
N SER A 101 -20.91 1.27 -25.94
CA SER A 101 -20.91 1.76 -27.32
C SER A 101 -20.42 0.68 -28.27
N LYS A 102 -20.83 0.78 -29.51
CA LYS A 102 -20.23 0.01 -30.61
C LYS A 102 -19.15 0.80 -31.33
N SER A 103 -18.89 2.04 -30.95
CA SER A 103 -17.92 2.92 -31.60
C SER A 103 -16.60 2.96 -30.84
N LEU A 104 -15.54 2.50 -31.49
CA LEU A 104 -14.17 2.67 -31.01
C LEU A 104 -13.83 4.16 -30.76
N LEU A 105 -14.28 5.06 -31.64
CA LEU A 105 -13.98 6.49 -31.52
C LEU A 105 -14.58 7.12 -30.26
N GLU A 106 -15.77 6.67 -29.84
CA GLU A 106 -16.37 7.12 -28.59
C GLU A 106 -15.54 6.64 -27.38
N ASP A 107 -15.05 5.40 -27.39
CA ASP A 107 -14.16 4.89 -26.34
C ASP A 107 -12.82 5.64 -26.29
N LEU A 108 -12.23 5.94 -27.45
CA LEU A 108 -11.01 6.74 -27.52
C LEU A 108 -11.19 8.14 -26.94
N SER A 109 -12.35 8.78 -27.19
CA SER A 109 -12.66 10.15 -26.79
C SER A 109 -12.66 10.37 -25.27
N ARG A 110 -13.06 9.36 -24.48
CA ARG A 110 -13.13 9.44 -23.01
C ARG A 110 -11.79 9.24 -22.31
N ARG A 111 -10.74 8.79 -23.02
CA ARG A 111 -9.41 8.52 -22.44
C ARG A 111 -8.71 9.79 -21.98
N ASP A 112 -7.64 9.64 -21.22
CA ASP A 112 -6.96 10.76 -20.55
C ASP A 112 -6.07 11.59 -21.48
N TYR A 113 -5.13 10.94 -22.15
CA TYR A 113 -4.10 11.56 -22.96
C TYR A 113 -4.04 10.95 -24.35
N THR A 114 -3.69 11.77 -25.34
CA THR A 114 -3.63 11.38 -26.76
C THR A 114 -2.76 10.14 -26.98
N MET A 115 -1.59 10.07 -26.31
CA MET A 115 -0.64 8.96 -26.38
C MET A 115 -1.20 7.62 -25.84
N ASN A 116 -2.31 7.64 -25.12
CA ASN A 116 -3.00 6.45 -24.59
C ASN A 116 -4.33 6.16 -25.34
N ALA A 117 -4.64 6.96 -26.37
CA ALA A 117 -5.87 6.84 -27.16
C ALA A 117 -5.57 6.42 -28.61
N ILE A 118 -4.53 5.64 -28.80
CA ILE A 118 -4.20 4.98 -30.06
C ILE A 118 -4.62 3.52 -29.95
N ALA A 119 -5.47 3.06 -30.83
CA ALA A 119 -5.85 1.66 -30.94
C ALA A 119 -4.98 0.94 -31.98
N MET A 120 -4.59 -0.31 -31.73
CA MET A 120 -3.81 -1.13 -32.65
C MET A 120 -4.54 -2.46 -32.86
N SER A 121 -4.80 -2.80 -34.13
CA SER A 121 -5.41 -4.08 -34.50
C SER A 121 -4.43 -5.25 -34.32
N HIS A 122 -4.95 -6.48 -34.42
CA HIS A 122 -4.11 -7.70 -34.42
C HIS A 122 -3.11 -7.73 -35.58
N SER A 123 -3.36 -7.02 -36.69
CA SER A 123 -2.43 -6.88 -37.83
C SER A 123 -1.41 -5.75 -37.67
N GLY A 124 -1.44 -5.01 -36.55
CA GLY A 124 -0.55 -3.88 -36.29
C GLY A 124 -1.03 -2.55 -36.89
N LYS A 125 -2.20 -2.49 -37.53
CA LYS A 125 -2.76 -1.23 -38.07
C LYS A 125 -3.19 -0.32 -36.91
N LEU A 126 -2.73 0.94 -36.95
CA LEU A 126 -3.06 1.95 -35.93
C LEU A 126 -4.31 2.75 -36.34
N THR A 127 -5.15 3.02 -35.34
CA THR A 127 -6.24 3.99 -35.41
C THR A 127 -5.94 5.09 -34.38
N ASP A 128 -5.60 6.29 -34.86
CA ASP A 128 -5.19 7.44 -34.06
C ASP A 128 -6.03 8.66 -34.44
N ALA A 129 -7.08 8.90 -33.68
CA ALA A 129 -8.03 10.01 -33.90
C ALA A 129 -7.56 11.34 -33.28
N TYR A 130 -6.50 11.33 -32.46
CA TYR A 130 -6.12 12.47 -31.62
C TYR A 130 -4.63 12.87 -31.76
N ASP A 131 -3.94 12.44 -32.83
CA ASP A 131 -2.52 12.70 -33.07
C ASP A 131 -1.60 12.15 -31.95
N GLY A 132 -1.99 11.08 -31.29
CA GLY A 132 -1.23 10.48 -30.18
C GLY A 132 0.13 9.95 -30.64
N PHE A 133 0.24 9.41 -31.85
CA PHE A 133 1.51 8.98 -32.45
C PHE A 133 2.50 10.14 -32.61
N LYS A 134 2.01 11.28 -33.05
CA LYS A 134 2.81 12.53 -33.16
C LYS A 134 3.27 12.99 -31.80
N ASP A 135 2.42 12.94 -30.79
CA ASP A 135 2.77 13.33 -29.42
C ASP A 135 3.80 12.38 -28.80
N ILE A 136 3.68 11.06 -29.04
CA ILE A 136 4.70 10.06 -28.61
C ILE A 136 6.05 10.38 -29.25
N LYS A 137 6.11 10.59 -30.56
CA LYS A 137 7.34 10.94 -31.27
C LYS A 137 7.95 12.26 -30.81
N ALA A 138 7.12 13.23 -30.44
CA ALA A 138 7.55 14.54 -29.92
C ALA A 138 7.83 14.52 -28.42
N GLY A 139 7.58 13.41 -27.71
CA GLY A 139 7.71 13.32 -26.26
C GLY A 139 6.77 14.27 -25.52
N LYS A 140 5.51 14.38 -25.94
CA LYS A 140 4.54 15.34 -25.37
C LYS A 140 3.39 14.64 -24.64
N VAL A 141 3.02 15.20 -23.51
CA VAL A 141 1.83 14.86 -22.74
C VAL A 141 0.72 15.84 -23.07
N ARG A 142 -0.26 15.41 -23.85
CA ARG A 142 -1.41 16.19 -24.30
C ARG A 142 -2.71 15.52 -23.88
N PRO A 143 -3.61 16.18 -23.13
CA PRO A 143 -4.94 15.64 -22.85
C PRO A 143 -5.82 15.64 -24.10
N ILE A 144 -6.80 14.74 -24.15
CA ILE A 144 -7.82 14.73 -25.21
C ILE A 144 -8.83 15.83 -24.90
N GLY A 145 -9.01 16.77 -25.82
CA GLY A 145 -9.92 17.90 -25.64
C GLY A 145 -9.41 18.99 -24.69
N LYS A 146 -10.33 19.70 -24.05
CA LYS A 146 -9.99 20.84 -23.17
C LYS A 146 -9.49 20.37 -21.81
N ALA A 147 -8.24 20.65 -21.47
CA ALA A 147 -7.58 20.18 -20.24
C ALA A 147 -8.38 20.45 -18.95
N LYS A 148 -8.92 21.67 -18.78
CA LYS A 148 -9.71 22.02 -17.57
C LYS A 148 -10.98 21.18 -17.45
N THR A 149 -11.67 20.90 -18.53
CA THR A 149 -12.86 20.03 -18.56
C THR A 149 -12.47 18.61 -18.15
N ARG A 150 -11.40 18.08 -18.76
CA ARG A 150 -10.90 16.72 -18.47
C ARG A 150 -10.46 16.54 -17.02
N PHE A 151 -9.87 17.58 -16.41
CA PHE A 151 -9.47 17.55 -15.00
C PHE A 151 -10.64 17.71 -14.02
N LYS A 152 -11.74 18.36 -14.43
CA LYS A 152 -12.98 18.38 -13.64
C LYS A 152 -13.71 17.03 -13.67
N GLU A 153 -13.72 16.37 -14.82
CA GLU A 153 -14.29 15.03 -14.97
C GLU A 153 -13.57 14.00 -14.07
N ASP A 154 -12.23 13.98 -14.11
CA ASP A 154 -11.41 13.10 -13.25
C ASP A 154 -10.09 13.77 -12.89
N PRO A 155 -9.96 14.29 -11.66
CA PRO A 155 -8.76 15.00 -11.20
C PRO A 155 -7.50 14.15 -11.14
N ILE A 156 -7.61 12.82 -11.03
CA ILE A 156 -6.42 11.93 -11.03
C ILE A 156 -5.62 12.08 -12.33
N ARG A 157 -6.25 12.52 -13.42
CA ARG A 157 -5.56 12.81 -14.69
C ARG A 157 -4.44 13.83 -14.53
N ILE A 158 -4.53 14.75 -13.56
CA ILE A 158 -3.46 15.70 -13.24
C ILE A 158 -2.20 14.95 -12.78
N LEU A 159 -2.34 14.05 -11.80
CA LEU A 159 -1.22 13.23 -11.31
C LEU A 159 -0.71 12.28 -12.38
N ARG A 160 -1.60 11.65 -13.14
CA ARG A 160 -1.23 10.79 -14.28
C ARG A 160 -0.37 11.53 -15.30
N GLY A 161 -0.72 12.77 -15.63
CA GLY A 161 0.07 13.60 -16.55
C GLY A 161 1.47 13.90 -16.00
N ILE A 162 1.58 14.21 -14.71
CA ILE A 162 2.88 14.44 -14.04
C ILE A 162 3.68 13.13 -13.96
N ARG A 163 3.03 12.00 -13.68
CA ARG A 163 3.65 10.68 -13.70
C ARG A 163 4.23 10.32 -15.07
N PHE A 164 3.50 10.58 -16.15
CA PHE A 164 4.03 10.34 -17.50
C PHE A 164 5.28 11.17 -17.82
N VAL A 165 5.40 12.39 -17.28
CA VAL A 165 6.65 13.15 -17.35
C VAL A 165 7.78 12.43 -16.62
N SER A 166 7.47 11.77 -15.50
CA SER A 166 8.45 11.01 -14.74
C SER A 166 8.89 9.72 -15.45
N GLU A 167 7.93 8.90 -15.84
CA GLU A 167 8.17 7.57 -16.41
C GLU A 167 8.75 7.62 -17.83
N LEU A 168 8.13 8.44 -18.69
CA LEU A 168 8.44 8.45 -20.13
C LEU A 168 9.49 9.52 -20.51
N LYS A 169 9.88 10.37 -19.58
CA LYS A 169 10.70 11.57 -19.83
C LYS A 169 10.07 12.56 -20.81
N PHE A 170 8.75 12.52 -20.94
CA PHE A 170 7.98 13.42 -21.80
C PHE A 170 7.83 14.82 -21.16
N ASP A 171 7.40 15.78 -21.97
CA ASP A 171 7.09 17.14 -21.56
C ASP A 171 5.60 17.43 -21.63
N LEU A 172 5.09 18.20 -20.68
CA LEU A 172 3.76 18.77 -20.79
C LEU A 172 3.70 19.75 -21.99
N ILE A 173 2.60 19.72 -22.76
CA ILE A 173 2.38 20.75 -23.77
C ILE A 173 2.28 22.14 -23.14
N LYS A 174 2.54 23.18 -23.94
CA LYS A 174 2.47 24.60 -23.48
C LYS A 174 1.08 24.89 -22.86
N GLY A 175 1.09 25.49 -21.67
CA GLY A 175 -0.12 25.90 -20.95
C GLY A 175 -0.80 24.79 -20.14
N LEU A 176 -0.38 23.51 -20.26
CA LEU A 176 -1.01 22.41 -19.50
C LEU A 176 -0.77 22.54 -17.99
N ASN A 177 0.43 22.95 -17.57
CA ASN A 177 0.75 23.24 -16.17
C ASN A 177 -0.16 24.33 -15.55
N THR A 178 -0.54 25.35 -16.33
CA THR A 178 -1.50 26.38 -15.89
C THR A 178 -2.89 25.80 -15.66
N SER A 179 -3.34 24.93 -16.56
CA SER A 179 -4.62 24.23 -16.41
C SER A 179 -4.61 23.27 -15.20
N MET A 180 -3.50 22.54 -14.98
CA MET A 180 -3.32 21.68 -13.79
C MET A 180 -3.38 22.52 -12.51
N ARG A 181 -2.69 23.68 -12.48
CA ARG A 181 -2.69 24.59 -11.33
C ARG A 181 -4.10 25.08 -11.00
N ALA A 182 -4.86 25.46 -12.02
CA ALA A 182 -6.25 25.94 -11.84
C ALA A 182 -7.19 24.87 -11.28
N CYS A 183 -6.88 23.60 -11.52
CA CYS A 183 -7.68 22.45 -11.07
C CYS A 183 -7.06 21.68 -9.90
N ALA A 184 -5.92 22.13 -9.36
CA ALA A 184 -5.16 21.39 -8.34
C ALA A 184 -5.98 21.07 -7.08
N LYS A 185 -6.89 21.96 -6.65
CA LYS A 185 -7.75 21.74 -5.47
C LYS A 185 -8.65 20.49 -5.61
N LEU A 186 -8.99 20.12 -6.84
CA LEU A 186 -9.82 18.95 -7.10
C LEU A 186 -9.15 17.62 -6.70
N ILE A 187 -7.83 17.61 -6.48
CA ILE A 187 -7.11 16.43 -5.96
C ILE A 187 -7.65 15.97 -4.60
N ASN A 188 -8.26 16.85 -3.80
CA ASN A 188 -8.85 16.48 -2.51
C ASN A 188 -9.96 15.43 -2.61
N ILE A 189 -10.63 15.28 -3.75
CA ILE A 189 -11.68 14.26 -3.93
C ILE A 189 -11.15 12.92 -4.45
N VAL A 190 -9.83 12.81 -4.66
CA VAL A 190 -9.21 11.58 -5.12
C VAL A 190 -8.90 10.68 -3.93
N GLU A 191 -9.33 9.44 -3.99
CA GLU A 191 -9.08 8.44 -2.97
C GLU A 191 -7.58 8.22 -2.76
N LEU A 192 -7.20 7.99 -1.49
CA LEU A 192 -5.81 7.82 -1.10
C LEU A 192 -5.13 6.67 -1.85
N ARG A 193 -5.85 5.56 -2.06
CA ARG A 193 -5.38 4.42 -2.85
C ARG A 193 -4.88 4.84 -4.23
N ASP A 194 -5.66 5.63 -4.95
CA ASP A 194 -5.31 6.05 -6.29
C ASP A 194 -4.18 7.10 -6.28
N LEU A 195 -4.17 7.98 -5.27
CA LEU A 195 -3.04 8.90 -5.05
C LEU A 195 -1.73 8.14 -4.83
N CYS A 196 -1.73 7.15 -3.95
CA CYS A 196 -0.55 6.33 -3.65
C CYS A 196 -0.08 5.56 -4.89
N TYR A 197 -0.99 4.97 -5.66
CA TYR A 197 -0.65 4.27 -6.91
C TYR A 197 0.07 5.18 -7.91
N GLU A 198 -0.46 6.37 -8.15
CA GLU A 198 0.15 7.32 -9.09
C GLU A 198 1.47 7.90 -8.54
N LEU A 199 1.54 8.19 -7.23
CA LEU A 199 2.74 8.71 -6.58
C LEU A 199 3.88 7.68 -6.51
N LYS A 200 3.60 6.41 -6.19
CA LYS A 200 4.60 5.32 -6.18
C LYS A 200 5.29 5.24 -7.54
N ARG A 201 4.53 5.26 -8.61
CA ARG A 201 5.04 5.26 -9.99
C ARG A 201 5.76 6.57 -10.38
N LEU A 202 5.24 7.71 -9.93
CA LEU A 202 5.85 9.02 -10.18
C LEU A 202 7.25 9.11 -9.53
N ILE A 203 7.38 8.68 -8.28
CA ILE A 203 8.63 8.72 -7.52
C ILE A 203 9.66 7.75 -8.09
N SER A 204 9.23 6.58 -8.57
CA SER A 204 10.10 5.55 -9.16
C SER A 204 10.55 5.88 -10.58
N GLY A 205 9.90 6.82 -11.25
CA GLY A 205 10.16 7.13 -12.64
C GLY A 205 11.55 7.72 -12.91
N ALA A 206 12.07 7.50 -14.11
CA ALA A 206 13.41 7.91 -14.52
C ALA A 206 13.65 9.45 -14.46
N ASN A 207 12.57 10.25 -14.51
CA ASN A 207 12.64 11.72 -14.43
C ASN A 207 11.85 12.28 -13.23
N ALA A 208 11.84 11.56 -12.11
CA ALA A 208 11.14 11.93 -10.88
C ALA A 208 11.50 13.35 -10.39
N LYS A 209 12.76 13.79 -10.57
CA LYS A 209 13.20 15.16 -10.26
C LYS A 209 12.32 16.23 -10.92
N LYS A 210 12.02 16.07 -12.22
CA LYS A 210 11.17 17.00 -12.97
C LYS A 210 9.72 16.91 -12.52
N ALA A 211 9.23 15.71 -12.29
CA ALA A 211 7.86 15.46 -11.83
C ALA A 211 7.60 16.06 -10.44
N ILE A 212 8.52 15.90 -9.49
CA ILE A 212 8.41 16.52 -8.15
C ILE A 212 8.38 18.06 -8.25
N ARG A 213 9.18 18.64 -9.11
CA ARG A 213 9.11 20.09 -9.37
C ARG A 213 7.78 20.50 -10.01
N LEU A 214 7.20 19.66 -10.87
CA LEU A 214 5.88 19.91 -11.44
C LEU A 214 4.78 19.84 -10.39
N LEU A 215 4.84 18.92 -9.42
CA LEU A 215 3.90 18.91 -8.28
C LEU A 215 3.88 20.27 -7.56
N VAL A 216 5.06 20.87 -7.39
CA VAL A 216 5.17 22.20 -6.76
C VAL A 216 4.68 23.31 -7.70
N ASN A 217 5.13 23.33 -8.95
CA ASN A 217 4.78 24.37 -9.93
C ASN A 217 3.29 24.40 -10.27
N THR A 218 2.61 23.27 -10.17
CA THR A 218 1.16 23.13 -10.39
C THR A 218 0.33 23.29 -9.12
N ASN A 219 0.96 23.54 -7.96
CA ASN A 219 0.32 23.59 -6.64
C ASN A 219 -0.35 22.27 -6.19
N VAL A 220 -0.20 21.17 -6.90
CA VAL A 220 -0.76 19.85 -6.53
C VAL A 220 -0.26 19.41 -5.16
N TYR A 221 1.02 19.67 -4.84
CA TYR A 221 1.62 19.32 -3.55
C TYR A 221 0.85 19.83 -2.33
N LYS A 222 0.06 20.91 -2.49
CA LYS A 222 -0.74 21.49 -1.40
C LYS A 222 -1.91 20.60 -0.97
N TYR A 223 -2.36 19.75 -1.89
CA TYR A 223 -3.55 18.91 -1.79
C TYR A 223 -3.20 17.42 -1.68
N LEU A 224 -1.91 17.09 -1.45
CA LEU A 224 -1.47 15.74 -1.12
C LEU A 224 -1.47 15.59 0.41
N PRO A 225 -2.35 14.77 1.00
CA PRO A 225 -2.45 14.61 2.44
C PRO A 225 -1.09 14.25 3.05
N SER A 226 -0.67 14.90 4.10
CA SER A 226 0.59 14.68 4.85
C SER A 226 1.90 14.74 4.04
N LEU A 227 1.89 14.96 2.70
CA LEU A 227 3.07 14.87 1.85
C LEU A 227 3.66 16.23 1.44
N ARG A 228 3.00 17.33 1.79
CA ARG A 228 3.37 18.70 1.38
C ARG A 228 4.82 19.05 1.71
N LYS A 229 5.26 18.82 2.97
CA LYS A 229 6.61 19.22 3.42
C LYS A 229 7.70 18.37 2.75
N GLY A 230 7.51 17.07 2.59
CA GLY A 230 8.42 16.18 1.89
C GLY A 230 8.57 16.53 0.42
N THR A 231 7.47 16.81 -0.28
CA THR A 231 7.48 17.26 -1.67
C THR A 231 8.29 18.55 -1.84
N LEU A 232 8.08 19.55 -0.98
CA LEU A 232 8.84 20.80 -1.01
C LEU A 232 10.34 20.59 -0.75
N LYS A 233 10.67 19.71 0.19
CA LYS A 233 12.07 19.40 0.54
C LYS A 233 12.79 18.78 -0.66
N LEU A 234 12.19 17.78 -1.31
CA LEU A 234 12.75 17.13 -2.50
C LEU A 234 12.79 18.05 -3.73
N ALA A 235 11.80 18.95 -3.89
CA ALA A 235 11.82 19.91 -4.99
C ALA A 235 12.98 20.92 -4.89
N LYS A 236 13.35 21.32 -3.66
CA LYS A 236 14.48 22.22 -3.41
C LYS A 236 15.83 21.56 -3.68
N LYS A 237 16.04 20.38 -3.11
CA LYS A 237 17.28 19.59 -3.27
C LYS A 237 16.89 18.15 -3.54
N TYR A 238 16.83 17.78 -4.81
CA TYR A 238 16.43 16.44 -5.22
C TYR A 238 17.46 15.40 -4.80
N THR A 239 16.98 14.37 -4.14
CA THR A 239 17.66 13.12 -3.89
C THR A 239 16.73 11.99 -4.36
N LYS A 240 17.25 10.98 -5.04
CA LYS A 240 16.45 9.83 -5.45
C LYS A 240 16.03 9.05 -4.21
N VAL A 241 14.74 8.88 -4.04
CA VAL A 241 14.12 8.15 -2.92
C VAL A 241 13.16 7.08 -3.46
N SER A 242 12.90 6.05 -2.66
CA SER A 242 11.77 5.15 -2.89
C SER A 242 10.46 5.84 -2.47
N PHE A 243 9.32 5.21 -2.77
CA PHE A 243 8.04 5.73 -2.32
C PHE A 243 7.95 5.74 -0.79
N GLU A 244 8.40 4.69 -0.14
CA GLU A 244 8.43 4.61 1.33
C GLU A 244 9.37 5.64 1.96
N GLU A 245 10.55 5.84 1.40
CA GLU A 245 11.46 6.91 1.83
C GLU A 245 10.84 8.31 1.65
N TYR A 246 10.03 8.51 0.60
CA TYR A 246 9.28 9.76 0.42
C TYR A 246 8.19 9.94 1.48
N LEU A 247 7.49 8.87 1.86
CA LEU A 247 6.53 8.87 2.97
C LEU A 247 7.24 9.16 4.30
N LEU A 248 8.32 8.43 4.62
CA LEU A 248 9.13 8.63 5.83
C LEU A 248 9.62 10.08 5.95
N LEU A 249 10.20 10.63 4.87
CA LEU A 249 10.63 12.03 4.84
C LEU A 249 9.48 12.98 5.16
N SER A 250 8.31 12.72 4.59
CA SER A 250 7.13 13.57 4.75
C SER A 250 6.60 13.53 6.17
N PHE A 251 6.52 12.34 6.76
CA PHE A 251 6.00 12.13 8.11
C PHE A 251 6.95 12.66 9.17
N VAL A 252 8.25 12.43 9.03
CA VAL A 252 9.27 13.02 9.92
C VAL A 252 9.24 14.56 9.87
N LEU A 253 9.02 15.16 8.71
CA LEU A 253 8.88 16.62 8.60
C LEU A 253 7.58 17.15 9.20
N ASN A 254 6.54 16.32 9.29
CA ASN A 254 5.27 16.68 9.91
C ASN A 254 5.24 16.38 11.40
N ASP A 255 6.22 15.63 11.90
CA ASP A 255 6.26 15.08 13.26
C ASP A 255 5.01 14.23 13.56
N ASN A 256 4.54 13.50 12.56
CA ASN A 256 3.33 12.68 12.64
C ASN A 256 3.37 11.56 11.60
N LEU A 257 3.27 10.32 12.07
CA LEU A 257 3.07 9.14 11.25
C LEU A 257 1.60 9.09 10.84
N ASN A 258 1.30 9.24 9.55
CA ASN A 258 -0.08 9.09 9.07
C ASN A 258 -0.35 7.63 8.74
N GLU A 259 -1.14 6.96 9.56
CA GLU A 259 -1.44 5.54 9.48
C GLU A 259 -2.25 5.16 8.24
N ASP A 260 -3.04 6.09 7.66
CA ASP A 260 -3.81 5.84 6.42
C ASP A 260 -2.92 5.37 5.24
N TYR A 261 -1.61 5.64 5.31
CA TYR A 261 -0.66 5.24 4.28
C TYR A 261 -0.04 3.86 4.50
N LEU A 262 -0.26 3.23 5.66
CA LEU A 262 0.39 1.95 6.00
C LEU A 262 -0.06 0.80 5.10
N ASP A 263 -1.30 0.84 4.59
CA ASP A 263 -1.80 -0.15 3.62
C ASP A 263 -1.07 -0.12 2.26
N TYR A 264 -0.23 0.90 2.03
CA TYR A 264 0.49 1.12 0.75
C TYR A 264 2.00 0.95 0.87
N VAL A 265 2.50 0.50 2.01
CA VAL A 265 3.90 0.13 2.23
C VAL A 265 4.06 -1.39 2.16
N ASP A 266 5.24 -1.84 1.74
CA ASP A 266 5.46 -3.27 1.51
C ASP A 266 5.55 -4.06 2.84
N ASN A 267 6.11 -3.44 3.92
CA ASN A 267 6.16 -4.03 5.25
C ASN A 267 5.94 -2.95 6.33
N ILE A 268 4.80 -3.02 7.00
CA ILE A 268 4.34 -2.03 8.00
C ILE A 268 5.30 -1.97 9.20
N GLU A 269 5.72 -3.11 9.71
CA GLU A 269 6.58 -3.18 10.88
C GLU A 269 7.94 -2.56 10.59
N THR A 270 8.57 -2.97 9.49
CA THR A 270 9.85 -2.39 9.02
C THR A 270 9.74 -0.89 8.79
N PHE A 271 8.62 -0.44 8.23
CA PHE A 271 8.36 0.98 8.01
C PHE A 271 8.26 1.76 9.34
N LYS A 272 7.48 1.27 10.31
CA LYS A 272 7.35 1.87 11.65
C LYS A 272 8.68 1.86 12.41
N LYS A 273 9.43 0.75 12.38
CA LYS A 273 10.79 0.64 12.94
C LYS A 273 11.71 1.69 12.30
N THR A 274 11.72 1.81 10.98
CA THR A 274 12.56 2.79 10.28
C THR A 274 12.19 4.22 10.64
N TYR A 275 10.88 4.54 10.74
CA TYR A 275 10.41 5.84 11.19
C TYR A 275 10.97 6.21 12.58
N ASN A 276 10.86 5.30 13.55
CA ASN A 276 11.38 5.48 14.89
C ASN A 276 12.91 5.66 14.88
N LEU A 277 13.63 4.85 14.10
CA LEU A 277 15.09 4.96 13.96
C LEU A 277 15.53 6.34 13.42
N ILE A 278 14.79 6.91 12.48
CA ILE A 278 15.08 8.26 11.95
C ILE A 278 14.98 9.31 13.06
N LEU A 279 14.00 9.19 13.95
CA LEU A 279 13.76 10.15 15.03
C LEU A 279 14.77 9.97 16.17
N THR A 280 15.02 8.74 16.60
CA THR A 280 15.84 8.43 17.77
C THR A 280 17.34 8.49 17.49
N ASN A 281 17.76 8.22 16.24
CA ASN A 281 19.17 8.24 15.85
C ASN A 281 19.46 9.19 14.68
N PRO A 282 19.25 10.51 14.85
CA PRO A 282 19.37 11.48 13.74
C PRO A 282 20.77 11.62 13.16
N LYS A 283 21.82 11.29 13.93
CA LYS A 283 23.22 11.33 13.46
C LYS A 283 23.62 10.06 12.71
N CYS A 284 22.77 9.02 12.73
CA CYS A 284 22.97 7.71 12.10
C CYS A 284 24.32 7.07 12.45
N ARG A 285 24.68 7.15 13.72
CA ARG A 285 25.82 6.43 14.30
C ARG A 285 25.25 5.16 14.94
N PHE A 286 25.17 4.12 14.12
CA PHE A 286 24.59 2.85 14.52
C PHE A 286 25.65 1.98 15.17
N ASP A 287 25.36 1.49 16.38
CA ASP A 287 26.12 0.44 17.03
C ASP A 287 25.75 -0.94 16.47
N THR A 288 26.41 -1.96 16.95
CA THR A 288 26.24 -3.34 16.51
C THR A 288 24.80 -3.84 16.70
N LEU A 289 24.20 -3.49 17.85
CA LEU A 289 22.83 -3.89 18.19
C LEU A 289 21.80 -3.19 17.32
N THR A 290 21.94 -1.88 17.10
CA THR A 290 21.07 -1.14 16.19
C THR A 290 21.13 -1.72 14.76
N LEU A 291 22.34 -2.03 14.27
CA LEU A 291 22.52 -2.61 12.94
C LEU A 291 21.86 -3.98 12.81
N PHE A 292 21.95 -4.81 13.84
CA PHE A 292 21.29 -6.11 13.89
C PHE A 292 19.77 -5.97 13.95
N SER A 293 19.24 -5.20 14.93
CA SER A 293 17.78 -5.10 15.19
C SER A 293 16.99 -4.44 14.08
N TYR A 294 17.58 -3.42 13.42
CA TYR A 294 16.90 -2.68 12.34
C TYR A 294 17.26 -3.18 10.94
N GLY A 295 18.36 -3.93 10.82
CA GLY A 295 18.87 -4.40 9.56
C GLY A 295 19.48 -3.30 8.68
N LEU A 296 20.18 -3.73 7.63
CA LEU A 296 20.91 -2.83 6.74
C LEU A 296 20.00 -1.83 6.01
N GLU A 297 18.87 -2.31 5.51
CA GLU A 297 17.97 -1.50 4.66
C GLU A 297 17.36 -0.35 5.46
N SER A 298 16.83 -0.63 6.66
CA SER A 298 16.27 0.41 7.55
C SER A 298 17.34 1.43 7.96
N CYS A 299 18.56 0.99 8.27
CA CYS A 299 19.67 1.87 8.62
C CYS A 299 20.08 2.78 7.44
N LEU A 300 20.14 2.24 6.22
CA LEU A 300 20.44 3.03 5.02
C LEU A 300 19.34 4.03 4.70
N SER A 301 18.07 3.63 4.81
CA SER A 301 16.92 4.51 4.61
C SER A 301 16.89 5.62 5.66
N ALA A 302 17.12 5.30 6.94
CA ALA A 302 17.22 6.28 8.01
C ALA A 302 18.37 7.28 7.76
N ASN A 303 19.54 6.78 7.35
CA ASN A 303 20.68 7.63 7.01
C ASN A 303 20.36 8.57 5.85
N LYS A 304 19.75 8.05 4.77
CA LYS A 304 19.36 8.84 3.60
C LYS A 304 18.39 9.96 3.98
N ILE A 305 17.35 9.66 4.77
CA ILE A 305 16.39 10.66 5.23
C ILE A 305 17.07 11.71 6.11
N ASN A 306 17.86 11.31 7.11
CA ASN A 306 18.56 12.23 7.97
C ASN A 306 19.65 13.05 7.23
N HIS A 307 20.21 12.50 6.14
CA HIS A 307 21.09 13.26 5.24
C HIS A 307 20.32 14.34 4.46
N ILE A 308 19.15 14.01 3.91
CA ILE A 308 18.24 14.97 3.26
C ILE A 308 17.84 16.09 4.24
N LEU A 309 17.59 15.73 5.50
CA LEU A 309 17.25 16.69 6.57
C LEU A 309 18.45 17.52 7.01
N GLY A 310 19.68 17.12 6.70
CA GLY A 310 20.92 17.77 7.14
C GLY A 310 21.37 17.38 8.54
N LYS A 311 20.79 16.33 9.11
CA LYS A 311 21.06 15.81 10.46
C LYS A 311 22.22 14.80 10.49
N SER A 312 22.36 13.98 9.43
CA SER A 312 23.44 12.98 9.29
C SER A 312 24.48 13.42 8.25
N ARG A 313 25.74 13.02 8.50
CA ARG A 313 26.87 13.06 7.56
C ARG A 313 27.54 11.70 7.41
N THR A 314 26.93 10.65 7.97
CA THR A 314 27.45 9.28 7.95
C THR A 314 27.42 8.74 6.52
N SER A 315 28.49 8.08 6.09
CA SER A 315 28.59 7.47 4.77
C SER A 315 27.89 6.12 4.75
N ASP A 316 27.06 5.86 3.73
CA ASP A 316 26.45 4.55 3.50
C ASP A 316 27.48 3.43 3.42
N LYS A 317 28.70 3.70 2.91
CA LYS A 317 29.80 2.74 2.86
C LYS A 317 30.23 2.31 4.27
N ASN A 318 30.25 3.24 5.23
CA ASN A 318 30.60 2.92 6.61
C ASN A 318 29.54 2.07 7.30
N ILE A 319 28.25 2.37 7.03
CA ILE A 319 27.13 1.57 7.56
C ILE A 319 27.21 0.14 7.01
N LYS A 320 27.39 -0.01 5.68
CA LYS A 320 27.56 -1.32 5.04
C LYS A 320 28.74 -2.09 5.63
N LYS A 321 29.91 -1.45 5.76
CA LYS A 321 31.09 -2.07 6.35
C LYS A 321 30.84 -2.52 7.79
N ALA A 322 30.15 -1.71 8.59
CA ALA A 322 29.81 -2.07 9.97
C ALA A 322 28.82 -3.24 10.03
N TYR A 323 27.82 -3.24 9.15
CA TYR A 323 26.86 -4.34 9.04
C TYR A 323 27.52 -5.64 8.56
N ASP A 324 28.43 -5.56 7.59
CA ASP A 324 29.16 -6.73 7.08
C ASP A 324 30.11 -7.33 8.14
N ALA A 325 30.53 -6.52 9.12
CA ALA A 325 31.38 -6.95 10.24
C ALA A 325 30.61 -7.58 11.43
N LEU A 326 29.27 -7.63 11.35
CA LEU A 326 28.43 -8.31 12.35
C LEU A 326 28.76 -9.81 12.38
N THR A 327 28.84 -10.38 13.58
CA THR A 327 29.05 -11.81 13.79
C THR A 327 27.87 -12.62 13.28
N ILE A 328 26.65 -12.12 13.52
CA ILE A 328 25.37 -12.65 13.05
C ILE A 328 24.56 -11.51 12.46
N LYS A 329 23.74 -11.78 11.45
CA LYS A 329 22.86 -10.79 10.78
C LYS A 329 21.39 -11.05 11.04
N LYS A 330 21.06 -12.27 11.43
CA LYS A 330 19.72 -12.73 11.82
C LYS A 330 19.85 -13.68 13.01
N THR A 331 18.78 -13.86 13.74
CA THR A 331 18.74 -14.81 14.86
C THR A 331 19.04 -16.23 14.42
N CYS A 332 18.60 -16.63 13.22
CA CYS A 332 18.89 -17.96 12.66
C CYS A 332 20.37 -18.20 12.30
N ASP A 333 21.23 -17.16 12.35
CA ASP A 333 22.67 -17.31 12.13
C ASP A 333 23.42 -17.81 13.39
N LEU A 334 22.72 -17.92 14.54
CA LEU A 334 23.27 -18.55 15.72
C LEU A 334 23.58 -20.03 15.44
N GLU A 335 24.76 -20.51 15.89
CA GLU A 335 25.11 -21.93 15.73
C GLU A 335 24.32 -22.84 16.70
N PHE A 336 23.90 -22.34 17.87
CA PHE A 336 22.97 -22.99 18.78
C PHE A 336 21.56 -22.50 18.45
N LYS A 337 20.77 -23.39 17.87
CA LYS A 337 19.48 -23.02 17.26
C LYS A 337 18.36 -22.84 18.30
N GLY A 338 17.24 -22.26 17.88
CA GLY A 338 16.09 -22.05 18.75
C GLY A 338 15.56 -23.33 19.37
N GLU A 339 15.56 -24.44 18.63
CA GLU A 339 15.16 -25.76 19.15
C GLU A 339 16.08 -26.21 20.29
N ASP A 340 17.37 -26.01 20.13
CA ASP A 340 18.36 -26.35 21.17
C ASP A 340 18.15 -25.48 22.41
N ILE A 341 17.84 -24.16 22.21
CA ILE A 341 17.55 -23.25 23.32
C ILE A 341 16.26 -23.69 24.05
N LEU A 342 15.22 -24.04 23.31
CA LEU A 342 13.95 -24.51 23.87
C LEU A 342 14.12 -25.85 24.65
N GLU A 343 14.98 -26.75 24.16
CA GLU A 343 15.27 -28.02 24.82
C GLU A 343 15.98 -27.80 26.17
N VAL A 344 16.99 -26.95 26.16
CA VAL A 344 17.78 -26.63 27.36
C VAL A 344 16.96 -25.80 28.36
N ALA A 345 16.13 -24.86 27.87
CA ALA A 345 15.26 -24.01 28.69
C ALA A 345 13.90 -24.64 29.00
N LYS A 346 13.74 -25.95 28.82
CA LYS A 346 12.47 -26.65 29.01
C LYS A 346 11.88 -26.42 30.40
N GLY A 347 10.64 -25.94 30.44
CA GLY A 347 9.93 -25.63 31.70
C GLY A 347 10.05 -24.18 32.16
N GLN A 348 10.78 -23.35 31.43
CA GLN A 348 10.83 -21.89 31.64
C GLN A 348 9.64 -21.20 30.94
N SER A 349 9.32 -19.97 31.39
CA SER A 349 8.27 -19.18 30.72
C SER A 349 8.76 -18.67 29.34
N PRO A 350 7.83 -18.43 28.39
CA PRO A 350 8.18 -17.85 27.10
C PRO A 350 8.96 -16.53 27.20
N GLU A 351 8.61 -15.69 28.19
CA GLU A 351 9.25 -14.41 28.44
C GLU A 351 10.72 -14.61 28.87
N TYR A 352 10.99 -15.59 29.71
CA TYR A 352 12.34 -15.92 30.11
C TYR A 352 13.18 -16.42 28.93
N ILE A 353 12.59 -17.27 28.09
CA ILE A 353 13.26 -17.79 26.90
C ILE A 353 13.60 -16.63 25.95
N GLN A 354 12.69 -15.67 25.76
CA GLN A 354 12.96 -14.48 24.95
C GLN A 354 14.13 -13.66 25.52
N VAL A 355 14.15 -13.42 26.82
CA VAL A 355 15.27 -12.72 27.50
C VAL A 355 16.59 -13.46 27.32
N LEU A 356 16.58 -14.79 27.45
CA LEU A 356 17.74 -15.63 27.23
C LEU A 356 18.26 -15.52 25.79
N VAL A 357 17.38 -15.58 24.79
CA VAL A 357 17.72 -15.40 23.38
C VAL A 357 18.31 -14.01 23.13
N ASP A 358 17.71 -12.96 23.67
CA ASP A 358 18.19 -11.58 23.52
C ASP A 358 19.59 -11.41 24.15
N ASN A 359 19.84 -12.03 25.33
CA ASN A 359 21.13 -12.03 25.96
C ASN A 359 22.20 -12.79 25.15
N ILE A 360 21.84 -13.94 24.58
CA ILE A 360 22.73 -14.70 23.68
C ILE A 360 23.10 -13.84 22.48
N ILE A 361 22.11 -13.25 21.81
CA ILE A 361 22.32 -12.37 20.65
C ILE A 361 23.26 -11.22 21.03
N TYR A 362 23.01 -10.57 22.19
CA TYR A 362 23.86 -9.50 22.68
C TYR A 362 25.29 -9.95 22.85
N LYS A 363 25.53 -11.05 23.59
CA LYS A 363 26.86 -11.61 23.89
C LYS A 363 27.63 -12.02 22.63
N VAL A 364 26.93 -12.62 21.66
CA VAL A 364 27.53 -13.00 20.36
C VAL A 364 27.87 -11.77 19.52
N LEU A 365 26.99 -10.77 19.48
CA LEU A 365 27.22 -9.52 18.72
C LEU A 365 28.36 -8.68 19.34
N THR A 366 28.47 -8.64 20.65
CA THR A 366 29.56 -7.94 21.36
C THR A 366 30.86 -8.75 21.39
N ARG A 367 30.82 -9.99 20.89
CA ARG A 367 31.95 -10.95 20.89
C ARG A 367 32.41 -11.37 22.30
N GLU A 368 31.53 -11.29 23.29
CA GLU A 368 31.79 -11.80 24.64
C GLU A 368 31.73 -13.33 24.64
N ILE A 369 30.93 -13.94 23.79
CA ILE A 369 30.93 -15.36 23.47
C ILE A 369 31.11 -15.57 21.97
N PRO A 370 31.83 -16.58 21.51
CA PRO A 370 31.90 -16.90 20.08
C PRO A 370 30.56 -17.51 19.62
N ASN A 371 30.24 -17.31 18.34
CA ASN A 371 29.08 -17.98 17.71
C ASN A 371 29.44 -19.45 17.42
N GLU A 372 29.54 -20.25 18.45
CA GLU A 372 29.87 -21.68 18.42
C GLU A 372 28.86 -22.44 19.30
N TYR A 373 28.43 -23.61 18.83
CA TYR A 373 27.40 -24.42 19.49
C TYR A 373 27.67 -24.62 20.98
N GLU A 374 28.86 -25.14 21.36
CA GLU A 374 29.19 -25.43 22.75
C GLU A 374 29.37 -24.18 23.60
N ALA A 375 29.85 -23.09 23.03
CA ALA A 375 30.01 -21.82 23.76
C ALA A 375 28.66 -21.22 24.16
N ILE A 376 27.70 -21.20 23.23
CA ILE A 376 26.36 -20.69 23.48
C ILE A 376 25.59 -21.62 24.43
N LYS A 377 25.69 -22.93 24.24
CA LYS A 377 25.09 -23.94 25.13
C LYS A 377 25.55 -23.78 26.57
N ASN A 378 26.88 -23.67 26.77
CA ASN A 378 27.45 -23.49 28.11
C ASN A 378 26.98 -22.17 28.75
N TYR A 379 26.86 -21.10 27.98
CA TYR A 379 26.26 -19.85 28.44
C TYR A 379 24.80 -20.04 28.87
N CYS A 380 23.98 -20.71 28.06
CA CYS A 380 22.58 -21.00 28.39
C CYS A 380 22.48 -21.79 29.70
N LEU A 381 23.30 -22.83 29.88
CA LEU A 381 23.31 -23.66 31.10
C LEU A 381 23.72 -22.83 32.32
N SER A 382 24.73 -21.98 32.21
CA SER A 382 25.19 -21.11 33.30
C SER A 382 24.13 -20.08 33.72
N GLU A 383 23.40 -19.49 32.77
CA GLU A 383 22.27 -18.57 33.03
C GLU A 383 21.12 -19.28 33.76
N LEU A 384 20.78 -20.49 33.34
CA LEU A 384 19.75 -21.30 33.99
C LEU A 384 20.11 -21.71 35.39
N GLU A 385 21.41 -22.04 35.67
CA GLU A 385 21.91 -22.38 37.00
C GLU A 385 21.93 -21.17 37.93
N GLN A 386 22.32 -19.99 37.44
CA GLN A 386 22.41 -18.76 38.24
C GLN A 386 21.05 -18.17 38.58
N ASN A 387 20.11 -18.21 37.65
CA ASN A 387 18.79 -17.63 37.81
C ASN A 387 17.74 -18.67 38.27
N GLY A 388 18.18 -19.82 38.77
CA GLY A 388 17.47 -21.01 39.14
C GLY A 388 16.00 -20.85 39.48
N PHE A 389 15.09 -21.55 38.80
CA PHE A 389 13.67 -21.84 39.06
C PHE A 389 12.86 -20.88 39.98
N THR A 390 13.29 -19.65 40.17
CA THR A 390 12.54 -18.64 40.91
C THR A 390 11.41 -18.17 40.03
N LYS A 391 10.17 -18.44 40.48
CA LYS A 391 8.99 -17.74 39.98
C LYS A 391 9.33 -16.28 39.81
N TYR A 392 9.23 -15.80 38.58
CA TYR A 392 9.44 -14.41 38.27
C TYR A 392 8.59 -13.55 39.20
N ASP A 393 9.24 -12.78 40.03
CA ASP A 393 8.65 -11.66 40.73
C ASP A 393 8.60 -10.50 39.72
N THR A 394 7.39 -10.10 39.33
CA THR A 394 7.11 -9.02 38.34
C THR A 394 7.38 -7.64 38.95
N SER A 395 8.39 -7.51 39.84
CA SER A 395 8.75 -6.23 40.42
C SER A 395 9.65 -5.42 39.47
N GLU A 396 9.35 -4.17 39.39
CA GLU A 396 9.70 -3.03 38.54
C GLU A 396 11.20 -2.75 38.23
N ASP A 397 12.17 -3.65 38.48
CA ASP A 397 13.61 -3.33 38.45
C ASP A 397 14.41 -3.87 37.26
N TYR A 398 13.78 -4.50 36.25
CA TYR A 398 14.47 -4.81 35.01
C TYR A 398 14.52 -3.61 34.08
N GLN A 399 15.40 -2.67 34.35
CA GLN A 399 15.87 -1.70 33.37
C GLN A 399 16.72 -2.45 32.33
N TYR A 400 16.06 -2.81 31.22
CA TYR A 400 16.76 -3.23 30.02
C TYR A 400 17.76 -2.15 29.60
N HIS A 401 19.02 -2.48 29.63
CA HIS A 401 20.05 -1.67 29.02
C HIS A 401 19.79 -1.63 27.50
N ASN A 402 19.15 -0.54 27.06
CA ASN A 402 19.05 -0.08 25.69
C ASN A 402 18.71 -1.12 24.63
N GLY A 403 17.46 -1.57 24.63
CA GLY A 403 16.70 -1.64 23.41
C GLY A 403 17.25 -2.41 22.24
N ILE A 404 17.50 -3.71 22.35
CA ILE A 404 17.42 -4.57 21.17
C ILE A 404 15.97 -4.60 20.67
N ILE A 405 15.02 -4.47 21.59
CA ILE A 405 13.58 -4.28 21.32
C ILE A 405 13.11 -3.11 22.19
N GLY A 406 12.99 -1.93 21.59
CA GLY A 406 12.65 -0.69 22.30
C GLY A 406 11.20 -0.60 22.73
N LYS A 407 10.71 -1.48 23.60
CA LYS A 407 9.40 -1.35 24.24
C LYS A 407 9.49 -1.74 25.71
N ARG A 408 8.92 -0.91 26.59
CA ARG A 408 8.59 -1.30 27.96
C ARG A 408 7.54 -2.41 27.91
N TYR A 409 7.58 -3.31 28.86
CA TYR A 409 6.65 -4.43 29.01
C TYR A 409 5.16 -4.02 29.02
N GLU A 410 4.87 -2.77 29.39
CA GLU A 410 3.54 -2.17 29.40
C GLU A 410 2.94 -1.92 27.99
N ASP A 411 3.78 -1.99 26.92
CA ASP A 411 3.38 -1.76 25.54
C ASP A 411 3.15 -3.05 24.74
N ILE A 412 3.28 -4.22 25.39
CA ILE A 412 3.07 -5.52 24.75
C ILE A 412 1.61 -5.94 24.98
N ASN A 413 0.76 -5.76 23.98
CA ASN A 413 -0.56 -6.38 23.94
C ASN A 413 -0.39 -7.91 23.88
N GLU A 414 -1.33 -8.65 24.48
CA GLU A 414 -1.38 -10.12 24.46
C GLU A 414 -1.30 -10.71 23.03
N ASP A 415 -1.70 -9.95 22.00
CA ASP A 415 -1.55 -10.29 20.58
C ASP A 415 -0.10 -10.22 20.05
N MET A 416 0.88 -9.79 20.85
CA MET A 416 2.31 -9.73 20.52
C MET A 416 3.13 -10.83 21.21
N LEU A 417 2.49 -11.71 21.98
CA LEU A 417 3.14 -12.92 22.48
C LEU A 417 3.42 -13.82 21.28
N VAL A 418 4.68 -13.93 20.92
CA VAL A 418 5.12 -14.75 19.79
C VAL A 418 4.69 -16.18 20.06
N ASN A 419 3.80 -16.70 19.23
CA ASN A 419 3.45 -18.12 19.24
C ASN A 419 4.75 -18.92 18.99
N VAL A 420 4.87 -20.10 19.57
CA VAL A 420 6.04 -20.97 19.38
C VAL A 420 6.28 -21.28 17.89
N ASP A 421 5.21 -21.30 17.08
CA ASP A 421 5.28 -21.47 15.64
C ASP A 421 5.90 -20.25 14.93
N ASP A 422 5.64 -19.00 15.42
CA ASP A 422 6.24 -17.77 14.90
C ASP A 422 7.72 -17.65 15.31
N LEU A 423 8.12 -18.20 16.46
CA LEU A 423 9.52 -18.32 16.86
C LEU A 423 10.27 -19.24 15.89
N ASN A 424 9.66 -20.34 15.48
CA ASN A 424 10.24 -21.27 14.51
C ASN A 424 10.38 -20.63 13.12
N GLU A 425 9.36 -19.89 12.62
CA GLU A 425 9.49 -19.14 11.36
C GLU A 425 10.54 -18.03 11.43
N THR A 426 10.65 -17.33 12.56
CA THR A 426 11.63 -16.25 12.75
C THR A 426 13.05 -16.80 12.91
N LEU A 427 13.20 -17.97 13.53
CA LEU A 427 14.50 -18.61 13.79
C LEU A 427 15.01 -19.42 12.61
N TYR A 428 14.13 -20.04 11.80
CA TYR A 428 14.55 -20.99 10.76
C TYR A 428 14.27 -20.52 9.33
N GLY A 429 13.42 -19.51 9.09
CA GLY A 429 12.91 -19.17 7.77
C GLY A 429 12.03 -20.31 7.20
N PRO A 430 11.33 -20.10 6.09
CA PRO A 430 10.45 -21.13 5.52
C PRO A 430 11.28 -22.34 5.12
N VAL A 431 10.96 -23.50 5.70
CA VAL A 431 11.55 -24.79 5.34
C VAL A 431 11.07 -25.17 3.96
N VAL A 432 11.91 -24.96 2.95
CA VAL A 432 11.70 -25.54 1.62
C VAL A 432 12.10 -26.99 1.69
N SER A 433 11.15 -27.88 1.94
CA SER A 433 11.37 -29.33 1.75
C SER A 433 11.42 -29.62 0.26
N GLU A 434 12.58 -29.94 -0.26
CA GLU A 434 12.73 -30.65 -1.53
C GLU A 434 12.12 -32.05 -1.42
N ALA A 435 10.81 -32.18 -1.63
CA ALA A 435 10.21 -33.47 -1.91
C ALA A 435 10.30 -33.70 -3.42
N SER A 436 11.14 -34.66 -3.81
CA SER A 436 11.27 -35.19 -5.14
C SER A 436 9.89 -35.62 -5.69
N TYR A 437 9.44 -34.90 -6.72
CA TYR A 437 8.21 -35.19 -7.43
C TYR A 437 8.48 -36.32 -8.44
N THR A 438 7.96 -37.53 -8.16
CA THR A 438 7.80 -38.58 -9.17
C THR A 438 6.39 -38.44 -9.78
N PRO A 439 6.26 -38.29 -11.10
CA PRO A 439 4.95 -38.16 -11.73
C PRO A 439 4.17 -39.48 -11.68
N ALA A 440 2.94 -39.43 -11.21
CA ALA A 440 1.99 -40.54 -11.25
C ALA A 440 1.53 -40.83 -12.69
N PRO A 441 1.28 -42.10 -13.05
CA PRO A 441 0.87 -42.48 -14.40
C PRO A 441 -0.58 -42.02 -14.68
N LYS A 442 -0.80 -41.62 -15.96
CA LYS A 442 -2.10 -41.22 -16.48
C LYS A 442 -3.12 -42.35 -16.33
N PRO A 443 -4.35 -42.06 -15.84
CA PRO A 443 -5.43 -43.08 -15.85
C PRO A 443 -5.97 -43.24 -17.28
N THR A 444 -6.03 -44.50 -17.74
CA THR A 444 -6.79 -44.95 -18.90
C THR A 444 -8.26 -45.02 -18.51
N TYR A 445 -9.11 -44.33 -19.24
CA TYR A 445 -10.56 -44.47 -19.16
C TYR A 445 -10.99 -45.70 -19.93
N ASP A 446 -11.59 -46.64 -19.23
CA ASP A 446 -12.68 -47.51 -19.66
C ASP A 446 -13.18 -48.29 -18.43
N GLU A 447 -14.38 -47.94 -17.97
CA GLU A 447 -15.39 -48.86 -17.40
C GLU A 447 -16.53 -48.08 -16.74
N GLU A 448 -17.73 -48.52 -17.05
CA GLU A 448 -19.00 -47.96 -16.60
C GLU A 448 -19.14 -48.03 -15.07
N VAL A 449 -19.49 -46.90 -14.44
CA VAL A 449 -19.75 -46.82 -12.98
C VAL A 449 -21.21 -47.15 -12.70
N PRO A 450 -21.53 -48.13 -11.81
CA PRO A 450 -22.89 -48.47 -11.48
C PRO A 450 -23.56 -47.39 -10.60
N VAL A 451 -24.87 -47.27 -10.77
CA VAL A 451 -25.81 -46.35 -10.11
C VAL A 451 -25.64 -46.38 -8.59
N LYS A 452 -25.37 -45.24 -7.98
CA LYS A 452 -25.29 -45.03 -6.53
C LYS A 452 -26.58 -45.45 -5.82
N SER A 453 -26.44 -46.18 -4.70
CA SER A 453 -27.54 -46.64 -3.87
C SER A 453 -28.26 -45.50 -3.15
N SER A 454 -29.54 -45.67 -2.83
CA SER A 454 -30.39 -44.68 -2.14
C SER A 454 -29.81 -44.18 -0.81
N ILE A 455 -28.99 -44.99 -0.14
CA ILE A 455 -28.36 -44.68 1.16
C ILE A 455 -27.26 -43.58 1.01
N GLU A 456 -26.53 -43.54 -0.11
CA GLU A 456 -25.53 -42.48 -0.34
C GLU A 456 -26.18 -41.12 -0.69
N LYS A 457 -27.38 -41.13 -1.22
CA LYS A 457 -28.16 -39.95 -1.53
C LYS A 457 -28.69 -39.28 -0.26
N ASP A 458 -29.27 -40.09 0.67
CA ASP A 458 -29.76 -39.62 1.98
C ASP A 458 -28.63 -39.05 2.86
N LEU A 459 -27.43 -39.65 2.81
CA LEU A 459 -26.24 -39.14 3.52
C LEU A 459 -25.73 -37.82 2.93
N THR A 460 -25.86 -37.63 1.62
CA THR A 460 -25.43 -36.40 0.93
C THR A 460 -26.41 -35.27 1.21
N ASP A 461 -27.70 -35.52 1.19
CA ASP A 461 -28.76 -34.56 1.48
C ASP A 461 -28.69 -34.11 2.96
N HIS A 462 -28.50 -35.03 3.92
CA HIS A 462 -28.28 -34.67 5.33
C HIS A 462 -27.01 -33.81 5.56
N ARG A 463 -25.97 -34.02 4.75
CA ARG A 463 -24.74 -33.22 4.82
C ARG A 463 -24.90 -31.81 4.23
N ILE A 464 -25.75 -31.68 3.21
CA ILE A 464 -26.14 -30.40 2.63
C ILE A 464 -26.96 -29.60 3.64
N ASP A 465 -27.97 -30.18 4.26
CA ASP A 465 -28.81 -29.54 5.29
C ASP A 465 -27.98 -29.05 6.49
N MET A 466 -26.98 -29.84 6.90
CA MET A 466 -26.06 -29.43 7.98
C MET A 466 -25.16 -28.25 7.58
N LEU A 467 -24.75 -28.18 6.32
CA LEU A 467 -23.94 -27.08 5.80
C LEU A 467 -24.75 -25.80 5.63
N GLU A 468 -25.98 -25.90 5.14
CA GLU A 468 -26.91 -24.79 5.04
C GLU A 468 -27.26 -24.19 6.42
N LYS A 469 -27.50 -25.08 7.41
CA LYS A 469 -27.72 -24.63 8.80
C LYS A 469 -26.51 -23.87 9.35
N ARG A 470 -25.29 -24.34 9.12
CA ARG A 470 -24.06 -23.67 9.52
C ARG A 470 -23.86 -22.33 8.80
N LEU A 471 -24.20 -22.27 7.53
CA LEU A 471 -24.11 -21.03 6.74
C LEU A 471 -25.05 -19.96 7.30
N ASN A 472 -26.31 -20.33 7.58
CA ASN A 472 -27.29 -19.43 8.17
C ASN A 472 -26.87 -18.94 9.57
N GLU A 473 -26.26 -19.80 10.40
CA GLU A 473 -25.73 -19.42 11.71
C GLU A 473 -24.55 -18.43 11.57
N GLN A 474 -23.69 -18.60 10.57
CA GLN A 474 -22.60 -17.68 10.28
C GLN A 474 -23.09 -16.32 9.73
N GLU A 475 -24.10 -16.34 8.87
CA GLU A 475 -24.72 -15.10 8.37
C GLU A 475 -25.37 -14.28 9.49
N GLN A 476 -26.05 -14.96 10.43
CA GLN A 476 -26.58 -14.29 11.62
C GLN A 476 -25.48 -13.66 12.49
N GLN A 477 -24.36 -14.37 12.72
CA GLN A 477 -23.22 -13.82 13.49
C GLN A 477 -22.56 -12.65 12.79
N ILE A 478 -22.49 -12.63 11.46
CA ILE A 478 -21.98 -11.49 10.69
C ILE A 478 -22.92 -10.30 10.87
N HIS A 479 -24.22 -10.50 10.74
CA HIS A 479 -25.22 -9.42 10.91
C HIS A 479 -25.18 -8.78 12.31
N GLU A 480 -25.01 -9.60 13.37
CA GLU A 480 -24.86 -9.09 14.73
C GLU A 480 -23.57 -8.30 14.93
N LYS A 481 -22.46 -8.72 14.32
CA LYS A 481 -21.18 -8.00 14.36
C LYS A 481 -21.23 -6.69 13.60
N ASP A 482 -21.89 -6.67 12.46
CA ASP A 482 -22.07 -5.44 11.66
C ASP A 482 -22.89 -4.40 12.43
N ALA A 483 -23.98 -4.82 13.10
CA ALA A 483 -24.77 -3.94 13.95
C ALA A 483 -23.97 -3.38 15.16
N GLN A 484 -23.10 -4.22 15.77
CA GLN A 484 -22.18 -3.77 16.82
C GLN A 484 -21.15 -2.79 16.30
N LEU A 485 -20.61 -3.02 15.10
CA LEU A 485 -19.64 -2.14 14.46
C LEU A 485 -20.26 -0.78 14.13
N GLU A 486 -21.48 -0.75 13.61
CA GLU A 486 -22.21 0.50 13.35
C GLU A 486 -22.46 1.31 14.62
N ALA A 487 -22.84 0.64 15.72
CA ALA A 487 -23.02 1.29 17.01
C ALA A 487 -21.73 1.92 17.55
N LEU A 488 -20.59 1.19 17.45
CA LEU A 488 -19.27 1.68 17.84
C LEU A 488 -18.79 2.84 16.96
N MET A 489 -19.05 2.78 15.67
CA MET A 489 -18.71 3.86 14.73
C MET A 489 -19.52 5.13 15.02
N LYS A 490 -20.80 5.00 15.38
CA LYS A 490 -21.67 6.12 15.78
C LYS A 490 -21.19 6.79 17.07
N GLU A 491 -20.80 6.00 18.06
CA GLU A 491 -20.25 6.51 19.33
C GLU A 491 -18.89 7.20 19.14
N SER A 492 -18.00 6.61 18.34
CA SER A 492 -16.71 7.19 17.97
C SER A 492 -16.87 8.50 17.20
N ARG A 493 -17.86 8.59 16.29
CA ARG A 493 -18.16 9.80 15.52
C ARG A 493 -18.65 10.93 16.43
N GLN A 494 -19.52 10.63 17.38
CA GLN A 494 -20.00 11.61 18.37
C GLN A 494 -18.88 12.14 19.27
N THR A 495 -17.99 11.26 19.72
CA THR A 495 -16.84 11.63 20.56
C THR A 495 -15.87 12.52 19.79
N LYS A 496 -15.60 12.23 18.51
CA LYS A 496 -14.76 13.05 17.64
C LYS A 496 -15.37 14.44 17.42
N ILE A 497 -16.66 14.51 17.09
CA ILE A 497 -17.38 15.78 16.90
C ILE A 497 -17.29 16.66 18.16
N LYS A 498 -17.51 16.08 19.34
CA LYS A 498 -17.41 16.81 20.61
C LYS A 498 -16.01 17.39 20.81
N LYS A 499 -14.96 16.63 20.52
CA LYS A 499 -13.56 17.06 20.63
C LYS A 499 -13.23 18.18 19.65
N ASP A 500 -13.69 18.08 18.40
CA ASP A 500 -13.46 19.09 17.36
C ASP A 500 -14.17 20.41 17.69
N VAL A 501 -15.41 20.35 18.23
CA VAL A 501 -16.15 21.54 18.73
C VAL A 501 -15.41 22.21 19.87
N ASP A 502 -14.93 21.45 20.86
CA ASP A 502 -14.16 21.99 21.99
C ASP A 502 -12.87 22.69 21.54
N GLN A 503 -12.19 22.12 20.52
CA GLN A 503 -10.97 22.70 19.95
C GLN A 503 -11.26 23.99 19.16
N MET A 504 -12.34 24.03 18.39
CA MET A 504 -12.77 25.23 17.65
C MET A 504 -13.17 26.37 18.60
N VAL A 505 -13.92 26.06 19.65
CA VAL A 505 -14.31 27.05 20.67
C VAL A 505 -13.07 27.60 21.37
N LYS A 506 -12.11 26.74 21.76
CA LYS A 506 -10.86 27.17 22.38
C LYS A 506 -10.05 28.09 21.46
N GLY A 507 -9.88 27.74 20.17
CA GLY A 507 -9.15 28.58 19.21
C GLY A 507 -9.78 29.96 19.01
N ASN A 508 -11.11 30.07 19.02
CA ASN A 508 -11.79 31.36 18.91
C ASN A 508 -11.70 32.18 20.20
N MET A 509 -11.70 31.52 21.36
CA MET A 509 -11.51 32.21 22.64
C MET A 509 -10.09 32.74 22.83
N ASP A 510 -9.07 32.01 22.34
CA ASP A 510 -7.67 32.44 22.32
C ASP A 510 -7.50 33.68 21.43
N LEU A 511 -8.14 33.71 20.23
CA LEU A 511 -8.15 34.87 19.33
C LEU A 511 -8.80 36.13 19.99
N ILE A 512 -9.85 35.95 20.78
CA ILE A 512 -10.52 37.07 21.49
C ILE A 512 -9.65 37.55 22.65
N SER A 513 -8.93 36.67 23.32
CA SER A 513 -8.02 37.03 24.41
C SER A 513 -6.77 37.78 23.93
N ASP A 514 -6.34 37.57 22.67
CA ASP A 514 -5.22 38.26 22.06
C ASP A 514 -5.56 39.65 21.47
N MET A 515 -6.83 40.06 21.53
CA MET A 515 -7.27 41.41 21.16
C MET A 515 -7.10 42.36 22.32
N ASP A 516 -5.98 43.06 22.41
CA ASP A 516 -5.59 44.03 23.46
C ASP A 516 -6.54 45.24 23.67
N TYR A 517 -7.69 45.28 23.01
CA TYR A 517 -8.61 46.42 23.02
C TYR A 517 -9.99 46.15 23.64
N ILE A 518 -10.27 44.93 24.13
CA ILE A 518 -11.58 44.62 24.69
C ILE A 518 -11.40 44.00 26.09
N ASP A 519 -11.71 44.76 27.10
CA ASP A 519 -11.75 44.28 28.49
C ASP A 519 -13.03 43.44 28.70
N VAL A 520 -12.91 42.13 28.56
CA VAL A 520 -14.02 41.16 28.68
C VAL A 520 -13.88 40.44 30.01
N SER A 521 -14.91 40.54 30.85
CA SER A 521 -14.93 39.86 32.14
C SER A 521 -14.90 38.32 31.99
N ASP A 522 -14.42 37.61 33.00
CA ASP A 522 -14.37 36.13 32.97
C ASP A 522 -15.76 35.49 32.87
N GLU A 523 -16.81 36.18 33.37
CA GLU A 523 -18.21 35.77 33.25
C GLU A 523 -18.68 35.88 31.78
N ASP A 524 -18.35 36.97 31.09
CA ASP A 524 -18.69 37.18 29.70
C ASP A 524 -17.94 36.17 28.78
N LYS A 525 -16.68 35.84 29.10
CA LYS A 525 -15.91 34.79 28.38
C LYS A 525 -16.58 33.43 28.51
N GLN A 526 -17.07 33.06 29.70
CA GLN A 526 -17.77 31.80 29.90
C GLN A 526 -19.12 31.78 29.15
N GLU A 527 -19.86 32.87 29.14
CA GLU A 527 -21.12 32.97 28.42
C GLU A 527 -20.91 32.90 26.91
N LEU A 528 -19.88 33.57 26.37
CA LEU A 528 -19.50 33.53 24.96
C LEU A 528 -19.06 32.12 24.53
N SER A 529 -18.28 31.44 25.37
CA SER A 529 -17.88 30.04 25.13
C SER A 529 -19.10 29.12 25.05
N ARG A 530 -20.11 29.29 25.94
CA ARG A 530 -21.36 28.50 25.87
C ARG A 530 -22.16 28.79 24.59
N LYS A 531 -22.24 30.06 24.17
CA LYS A 531 -22.92 30.46 22.94
C LYS A 531 -22.24 29.90 21.70
N LEU A 532 -20.92 29.97 21.65
CA LEU A 532 -20.14 29.38 20.54
C LEU A 532 -20.32 27.86 20.47
N LYS A 533 -20.23 27.14 21.59
CA LYS A 533 -20.51 25.71 21.64
C LYS A 533 -21.89 25.37 21.10
N LYS A 534 -22.90 26.11 21.45
CA LYS A 534 -24.28 25.90 20.98
C LYS A 534 -24.37 26.11 19.46
N ILE A 535 -23.80 27.19 18.94
CA ILE A 535 -23.81 27.49 17.49
C ILE A 535 -23.11 26.40 16.69
N TYR A 536 -21.94 25.92 17.14
CA TYR A 536 -21.22 24.85 16.45
C TYR A 536 -21.97 23.52 16.49
N LEU A 537 -22.60 23.17 17.61
CA LEU A 537 -23.42 21.97 17.73
C LEU A 537 -24.67 22.04 16.85
N ASP A 538 -25.37 23.19 16.84
CA ASP A 538 -26.54 23.41 16.00
C ASP A 538 -26.17 23.36 14.50
N PHE A 539 -25.03 23.93 14.12
CA PHE A 539 -24.51 23.85 12.74
C PHE A 539 -24.21 22.42 12.32
N ILE A 540 -23.52 21.63 13.17
CA ILE A 540 -23.18 20.23 12.86
C ILE A 540 -24.45 19.37 12.77
N ASN A 541 -25.40 19.58 13.67
CA ASN A 541 -26.67 18.85 13.63
C ASN A 541 -27.53 19.22 12.40
N SER A 542 -27.48 20.48 11.95
CA SER A 542 -28.21 20.93 10.74
C SER A 542 -27.61 20.44 9.43
N THR A 543 -26.33 20.07 9.44
CA THR A 543 -25.62 19.52 8.25
C THR A 543 -25.63 18.00 8.22
N GLY A 544 -25.96 17.34 9.35
CA GLY A 544 -26.00 15.87 9.47
C GLY A 544 -27.28 15.22 8.95
N ASP A 545 -28.39 15.96 8.83
CA ASP A 545 -29.70 15.42 8.41
C ASP A 545 -29.96 15.50 6.89
N LYS A 546 -28.94 15.80 6.07
CA LYS A 546 -29.11 15.93 4.62
C LYS A 546 -28.52 14.81 3.77
N ASP A 547 -27.99 13.77 4.39
CA ASP A 547 -27.36 12.63 3.68
C ASP A 547 -28.16 11.31 3.79
N GLU A 548 -29.43 11.35 4.28
CA GLU A 548 -30.36 10.22 4.29
C GLU A 548 -31.66 10.56 3.52
N ASP A 549 -31.55 10.84 2.19
CA ASP A 549 -32.65 10.70 1.22
C ASP A 549 -32.08 10.41 -0.18
#